data_df0b3ebbfbb530dc1826d2892ed83295
#
_entry.id   df0b3ebbfbb530dc1826d2892ed83295
#
_cell.length_a   1.000
_cell.length_b   1.000
_cell.length_c   1.000
_cell.angle_alpha   90.00
_cell.angle_beta   90.00
_cell.angle_gamma   90.00
#
_symmetry.space_group_name_H-M   'P 1'
#
loop_
_entity.id
_entity.type
_entity.pdbx_description
1 polymer ?
#
loop_
_entity_poly.entity_id
_entity_poly.type
_entity_poly.pdbx_seq_one_letter_code
_entity_poly.pdbx_strand_id
1 'polypeptide(L)'
;MKKILSVILAGLTFFTIHNTKAEEIDMTGKKVLVVYFSRTGEQYSVGNITEGNTAIIAKMIAEQTKADLFEVKLKNDTYPTAYKALTEVALAEKKANARPEIADDVENFTDYDVVFIGTPNWWADMPMALYTFIESHDWSGKTVAPFVTHEGSGLSSIPSKIKAATKAEILDGLAVYGHVAQNDREQAKEEVANWLKKLGF
;
A
#
# COMPACT_ATOMS: atom_id res chain seq x y z
N MET A 1 -12.82 43.36 65.97
CA MET A 1 -13.20 42.19 65.16
C MET A 1 -13.17 42.61 63.72
N LYS A 2 -12.08 42.21 63.01
CA LYS A 2 -11.87 42.51 61.56
C LYS A 2 -12.29 41.28 60.77
N LYS A 3 -13.31 41.40 59.90
CA LYS A 3 -13.72 40.35 58.96
C LYS A 3 -12.83 40.41 57.73
N ILE A 4 -12.13 39.35 57.50
CA ILE A 4 -11.32 39.14 56.26
C ILE A 4 -12.27 38.53 55.23
N LEU A 5 -12.45 39.20 54.10
CA LEU A 5 -13.23 38.75 52.93
C LEU A 5 -12.28 38.09 51.98
N SER A 6 -12.34 36.76 51.88
CA SER A 6 -11.58 36.01 50.87
C SER A 6 -12.30 36.04 49.52
N VAL A 7 -11.68 36.66 48.55
CA VAL A 7 -12.13 36.61 47.15
C VAL A 7 -11.49 35.37 46.47
N ILE A 8 -12.32 34.39 46.11
CA ILE A 8 -11.90 33.25 45.28
C ILE A 8 -11.99 33.66 43.81
N LEU A 9 -10.84 33.82 43.17
CA LEU A 9 -10.76 34.08 41.74
C LEU A 9 -10.77 32.73 41.01
N ALA A 10 -11.92 32.36 40.45
CA ALA A 10 -12.05 31.19 39.62
C ALA A 10 -11.47 31.49 38.21
N GLY A 11 -10.27 30.96 37.94
CA GLY A 11 -9.68 31.03 36.64
C GLY A 11 -10.38 30.07 35.65
N LEU A 12 -11.13 30.63 34.70
CA LEU A 12 -11.63 29.88 33.54
C LEU A 12 -10.48 29.68 32.56
N THR A 13 -9.92 28.48 32.53
CA THR A 13 -9.02 28.05 31.44
C THR A 13 -9.87 27.69 30.24
N PHE A 14 -9.86 28.57 29.23
CA PHE A 14 -10.40 28.23 27.91
C PHE A 14 -9.47 27.22 27.23
N PHE A 15 -9.90 25.95 27.16
CA PHE A 15 -9.33 24.97 26.26
C PHE A 15 -9.76 25.33 24.84
N THR A 16 -8.89 25.97 24.06
CA THR A 16 -9.04 26.08 22.63
C THR A 16 -8.78 24.70 22.00
N ILE A 17 -9.86 24.02 21.62
CA ILE A 17 -9.77 22.83 20.79
C ILE A 17 -9.27 23.30 19.41
N HIS A 18 -7.97 23.13 19.16
CA HIS A 18 -7.45 23.25 17.80
C HIS A 18 -7.96 22.04 17.02
N ASN A 19 -9.01 22.29 16.24
CA ASN A 19 -9.46 21.34 15.23
C ASN A 19 -8.43 21.39 14.09
N THR A 20 -7.38 20.57 14.18
CA THR A 20 -6.44 20.37 13.07
C THR A 20 -7.21 19.65 11.97
N LYS A 21 -7.76 20.43 11.04
CA LYS A 21 -8.19 19.93 9.75
C LYS A 21 -6.97 19.23 9.14
N ALA A 22 -7.08 17.92 8.86
CA ALA A 22 -6.02 17.24 8.11
C ALA A 22 -5.77 18.09 6.86
N GLU A 23 -4.53 18.51 6.64
CA GLU A 23 -4.18 19.20 5.40
C GLU A 23 -4.48 18.23 4.26
N GLU A 24 -5.36 18.66 3.36
CA GLU A 24 -5.69 17.92 2.15
C GLU A 24 -4.43 17.94 1.28
N ILE A 25 -3.83 16.78 1.04
CA ILE A 25 -2.60 16.67 0.26
C ILE A 25 -2.95 16.98 -1.18
N ASP A 26 -2.39 18.05 -1.73
CA ASP A 26 -2.57 18.41 -3.15
C ASP A 26 -1.68 17.53 -4.03
N MET A 27 -2.31 16.65 -4.80
CA MET A 27 -1.65 15.76 -5.75
C MET A 27 -1.49 16.37 -7.15
N THR A 28 -1.91 17.62 -7.36
CA THR A 28 -1.83 18.30 -8.67
C THR A 28 -0.38 18.44 -9.13
N GLY A 29 -0.09 17.97 -10.34
CA GLY A 29 1.23 18.07 -10.95
C GLY A 29 2.29 17.13 -10.37
N LYS A 30 1.93 16.26 -9.44
CA LYS A 30 2.82 15.21 -8.93
C LYS A 30 3.06 14.13 -9.97
N LYS A 31 4.30 13.67 -10.11
CA LYS A 31 4.63 12.51 -10.93
C LYS A 31 4.38 11.24 -10.15
N VAL A 32 3.53 10.39 -10.67
CA VAL A 32 2.97 9.23 -9.96
C VAL A 32 3.46 7.93 -10.59
N LEU A 33 3.84 6.96 -9.75
CA LEU A 33 4.21 5.62 -10.14
C LEU A 33 3.34 4.60 -9.38
N VAL A 34 2.90 3.55 -10.07
CA VAL A 34 2.30 2.36 -9.46
C VAL A 34 3.27 1.21 -9.59
N VAL A 35 3.89 0.83 -8.48
CA VAL A 35 4.73 -0.37 -8.37
C VAL A 35 3.91 -1.48 -7.76
N TYR A 36 3.95 -2.67 -8.33
CA TYR A 36 3.21 -3.79 -7.76
C TYR A 36 3.87 -5.14 -8.04
N PHE A 37 3.59 -6.10 -7.16
CA PHE A 37 3.83 -7.51 -7.41
C PHE A 37 2.50 -8.23 -7.57
N SER A 38 2.39 -9.13 -8.53
CA SER A 38 1.18 -9.90 -8.78
C SER A 38 1.47 -11.32 -9.26
N ARG A 39 0.54 -12.25 -9.03
CA ARG A 39 0.68 -13.65 -9.46
C ARG A 39 -0.60 -14.13 -10.14
N THR A 40 -0.41 -14.95 -11.15
CA THR A 40 -1.43 -15.80 -11.78
C THR A 40 -1.40 -17.20 -11.18
N GLY A 41 -2.24 -18.11 -11.66
CA GLY A 41 -2.35 -19.48 -11.17
C GLY A 41 -3.41 -19.62 -10.08
N GLU A 42 -3.28 -20.64 -9.25
CA GLU A 42 -4.27 -20.94 -8.21
C GLU A 42 -4.19 -19.92 -7.06
N GLN A 43 -5.33 -19.32 -6.72
CA GLN A 43 -5.50 -18.36 -5.62
C GLN A 43 -6.52 -18.86 -4.62
N TYR A 44 -6.26 -18.62 -3.33
CA TYR A 44 -7.19 -18.96 -2.26
C TYR A 44 -8.56 -18.32 -2.48
N SER A 45 -9.62 -19.10 -2.38
CA SER A 45 -11.03 -18.67 -2.56
C SER A 45 -11.38 -18.02 -3.89
N VAL A 46 -10.44 -17.84 -4.81
CA VAL A 46 -10.66 -17.22 -6.12
C VAL A 46 -10.60 -18.25 -7.25
N GLY A 47 -9.78 -19.28 -7.08
CA GLY A 47 -9.55 -20.32 -8.09
C GLY A 47 -8.32 -20.02 -8.97
N ASN A 48 -8.29 -20.62 -10.17
CA ASN A 48 -7.17 -20.47 -11.09
C ASN A 48 -7.40 -19.26 -11.99
N ILE A 49 -6.50 -18.28 -11.92
CA ILE A 49 -6.61 -17.00 -12.62
C ILE A 49 -5.48 -16.78 -13.62
N THR A 50 -5.77 -16.07 -14.70
CA THR A 50 -4.83 -15.72 -15.77
C THR A 50 -4.31 -14.28 -15.68
N GLU A 51 -4.96 -13.43 -14.89
CA GLU A 51 -4.51 -12.09 -14.53
C GLU A 51 -4.56 -11.95 -13.02
N GLY A 52 -3.45 -11.56 -12.40
CA GLY A 52 -3.35 -11.49 -10.94
C GLY A 52 -4.21 -10.39 -10.32
N ASN A 53 -4.76 -10.65 -9.13
CA ASN A 53 -5.66 -9.71 -8.44
C ASN A 53 -5.02 -8.33 -8.24
N THR A 54 -3.75 -8.29 -7.82
CA THR A 54 -3.03 -7.03 -7.59
C THR A 54 -2.79 -6.28 -8.90
N ALA A 55 -2.51 -6.98 -10.00
CA ALA A 55 -2.34 -6.37 -11.33
C ALA A 55 -3.61 -5.65 -11.80
N ILE A 56 -4.77 -6.24 -11.53
CA ILE A 56 -6.08 -5.64 -11.86
C ILE A 56 -6.23 -4.29 -11.16
N ILE A 57 -6.01 -4.26 -9.84
CA ILE A 57 -6.13 -3.04 -9.04
C ILE A 57 -5.06 -2.02 -9.43
N ALA A 58 -3.82 -2.45 -9.67
CA ALA A 58 -2.74 -1.58 -10.13
C ALA A 58 -3.09 -0.84 -11.44
N LYS A 59 -3.68 -1.57 -12.41
CA LYS A 59 -4.14 -0.98 -13.68
C LYS A 59 -5.27 0.03 -13.48
N MET A 60 -6.23 -0.26 -12.58
CA MET A 60 -7.32 0.67 -12.26
C MET A 60 -6.79 1.96 -11.62
N ILE A 61 -5.80 1.88 -10.73
CA ILE A 61 -5.16 3.04 -10.12
C ILE A 61 -4.41 3.84 -11.20
N ALA A 62 -3.59 3.19 -12.01
CA ALA A 62 -2.81 3.85 -13.05
C ALA A 62 -3.71 4.55 -14.09
N GLU A 63 -4.83 3.94 -14.48
CA GLU A 63 -5.81 4.54 -15.39
C GLU A 63 -6.41 5.82 -14.82
N GLN A 64 -6.79 5.82 -13.54
CA GLN A 64 -7.47 6.95 -12.89
C GLN A 64 -6.51 8.09 -12.53
N THR A 65 -5.26 7.76 -12.19
CA THR A 65 -4.23 8.75 -11.79
C THR A 65 -3.31 9.19 -12.93
N LYS A 66 -3.36 8.52 -14.09
CA LYS A 66 -2.41 8.66 -15.20
C LYS A 66 -0.97 8.32 -14.81
N ALA A 67 -0.82 7.46 -13.83
CA ALA A 67 0.47 7.03 -13.31
C ALA A 67 1.20 6.07 -14.29
N ASP A 68 2.52 6.11 -14.25
CA ASP A 68 3.34 5.06 -14.82
C ASP A 68 3.16 3.76 -14.03
N LEU A 69 3.27 2.61 -14.70
CA LEU A 69 3.00 1.30 -14.12
C LEU A 69 4.24 0.42 -14.20
N PHE A 70 4.65 -0.16 -13.08
CA PHE A 70 5.78 -1.07 -13.00
C PHE A 70 5.44 -2.34 -12.22
N GLU A 71 5.57 -3.49 -12.86
CA GLU A 71 5.41 -4.80 -12.23
C GLU A 71 6.75 -5.36 -11.78
N VAL A 72 6.92 -5.56 -10.48
CA VAL A 72 8.08 -6.26 -9.94
C VAL A 72 7.99 -7.75 -10.29
N LYS A 73 8.87 -8.21 -11.16
CA LYS A 73 8.97 -9.60 -11.59
C LYS A 73 10.27 -10.23 -11.12
N LEU A 74 10.23 -11.51 -10.81
CA LEU A 74 11.44 -12.27 -10.54
C LEU A 74 12.27 -12.42 -11.81
N LYS A 75 13.58 -12.29 -11.71
CA LYS A 75 14.51 -12.57 -12.81
C LYS A 75 14.42 -14.03 -13.25
N ASN A 76 14.27 -14.93 -12.29
CA ASN A 76 14.01 -16.34 -12.54
C ASN A 76 12.75 -16.72 -11.75
N ASP A 77 11.60 -16.71 -12.41
CA ASP A 77 10.34 -17.05 -11.77
C ASP A 77 10.20 -18.56 -11.63
N THR A 78 10.52 -19.07 -10.45
CA THR A 78 10.38 -20.47 -10.07
C THR A 78 9.22 -20.71 -9.09
N TYR A 79 8.39 -19.70 -8.87
CA TYR A 79 7.24 -19.85 -7.96
C TYR A 79 6.21 -20.84 -8.51
N PRO A 80 5.75 -21.77 -7.67
CA PRO A 80 4.69 -22.70 -8.07
C PRO A 80 3.39 -22.00 -8.44
N THR A 81 2.65 -22.57 -9.38
CA THR A 81 1.29 -22.10 -9.72
C THR A 81 0.23 -22.63 -8.77
N ALA A 82 0.49 -23.78 -8.11
CA ALA A 82 -0.39 -24.37 -7.09
C ALA A 82 -0.32 -23.58 -5.78
N TYR A 83 -1.48 -23.21 -5.25
CA TYR A 83 -1.60 -22.34 -4.07
C TYR A 83 -0.81 -22.86 -2.85
N LYS A 84 -1.01 -24.14 -2.49
CA LYS A 84 -0.33 -24.71 -1.31
C LYS A 84 1.19 -24.65 -1.44
N ALA A 85 1.74 -25.07 -2.57
CA ALA A 85 3.18 -25.03 -2.80
C ALA A 85 3.73 -23.60 -2.79
N LEU A 86 2.99 -22.64 -3.38
CA LEU A 86 3.36 -21.22 -3.35
C LEU A 86 3.40 -20.69 -1.92
N THR A 87 2.43 -21.02 -1.08
CA THR A 87 2.41 -20.54 0.32
C THR A 87 3.56 -21.09 1.15
N GLU A 88 4.02 -22.31 0.87
CA GLU A 88 5.19 -22.92 1.52
C GLU A 88 6.49 -22.19 1.13
N VAL A 89 6.68 -21.90 -0.16
CA VAL A 89 7.83 -21.13 -0.66
C VAL A 89 7.82 -19.71 -0.07
N ALA A 90 6.69 -19.01 -0.13
CA ALA A 90 6.54 -17.68 0.41
C ALA A 90 6.86 -17.59 1.91
N LEU A 91 6.44 -18.61 2.69
CA LEU A 91 6.77 -18.68 4.11
C LEU A 91 8.26 -18.92 4.35
N ALA A 92 8.88 -19.78 3.54
CA ALA A 92 10.31 -20.08 3.65
C ALA A 92 11.15 -18.81 3.33
N GLU A 93 10.83 -18.10 2.27
CA GLU A 93 11.47 -16.83 1.91
C GLU A 93 11.30 -15.77 2.99
N LYS A 94 10.09 -15.62 3.52
CA LYS A 94 9.84 -14.69 4.64
C LYS A 94 10.69 -15.03 5.86
N LYS A 95 10.75 -16.31 6.27
CA LYS A 95 11.58 -16.75 7.41
C LYS A 95 13.07 -16.52 7.18
N ALA A 96 13.53 -16.71 5.95
CA ALA A 96 14.92 -16.49 5.57
C ALA A 96 15.25 -15.00 5.36
N ASN A 97 14.25 -14.10 5.42
CA ASN A 97 14.39 -12.69 5.02
C ASN A 97 15.03 -12.56 3.64
N ALA A 98 14.60 -13.39 2.70
CA ALA A 98 15.18 -13.50 1.35
C ALA A 98 15.03 -12.20 0.55
N ARG A 99 15.94 -12.02 -0.40
CA ARG A 99 15.87 -10.93 -1.41
C ARG A 99 16.00 -11.54 -2.80
N PRO A 100 14.92 -12.14 -3.34
CA PRO A 100 14.94 -12.71 -4.68
C PRO A 100 15.34 -11.65 -5.71
N GLU A 101 16.19 -12.04 -6.68
CA GLU A 101 16.54 -11.12 -7.77
C GLU A 101 15.31 -10.77 -8.61
N ILE A 102 15.15 -9.48 -8.92
CA ILE A 102 14.12 -8.97 -9.82
C ILE A 102 14.67 -8.81 -11.25
N ALA A 103 13.78 -8.89 -12.24
CA ALA A 103 14.15 -8.92 -13.65
C ALA A 103 14.60 -7.56 -14.17
N ASP A 104 13.85 -6.53 -13.81
CA ASP A 104 13.99 -5.16 -14.32
C ASP A 104 13.88 -4.16 -13.18
N ASP A 105 14.18 -2.90 -13.46
CA ASP A 105 14.08 -1.80 -12.52
C ASP A 105 13.41 -0.59 -13.16
N VAL A 106 12.94 0.34 -12.34
CA VAL A 106 12.30 1.59 -12.78
C VAL A 106 13.37 2.57 -13.20
N GLU A 107 13.29 3.02 -14.45
CA GLU A 107 14.11 4.14 -14.91
C GLU A 107 13.71 5.43 -14.22
N ASN A 108 14.69 6.22 -13.79
CA ASN A 108 14.47 7.54 -13.19
C ASN A 108 13.50 7.55 -11.99
N PHE A 109 13.62 6.56 -11.09
CA PHE A 109 12.78 6.45 -9.88
C PHE A 109 12.76 7.76 -9.07
N THR A 110 13.85 8.52 -9.09
CA THR A 110 13.98 9.81 -8.39
C THR A 110 12.97 10.85 -8.83
N ASP A 111 12.46 10.77 -10.08
CA ASP A 111 11.53 11.75 -10.64
C ASP A 111 10.11 11.64 -10.08
N TYR A 112 9.76 10.52 -9.44
CA TYR A 112 8.42 10.32 -8.91
C TYR A 112 8.26 10.93 -7.52
N ASP A 113 7.14 11.62 -7.30
CA ASP A 113 6.77 12.21 -6.01
C ASP A 113 5.94 11.25 -5.17
N VAL A 114 4.99 10.56 -5.83
CA VAL A 114 4.04 9.64 -5.20
C VAL A 114 4.20 8.25 -5.79
N VAL A 115 4.33 7.26 -4.92
CA VAL A 115 4.45 5.85 -5.33
C VAL A 115 3.37 5.01 -4.66
N PHE A 116 2.48 4.46 -5.47
CA PHE A 116 1.58 3.40 -5.02
C PHE A 116 2.34 2.08 -4.96
N ILE A 117 2.26 1.36 -3.83
CA ILE A 117 2.88 0.04 -3.68
C ILE A 117 1.79 -1.01 -3.53
N GLY A 118 1.67 -1.87 -4.53
CA GLY A 118 0.68 -2.94 -4.62
C GLY A 118 1.23 -4.33 -4.31
N THR A 119 0.50 -5.08 -3.49
CA THR A 119 0.95 -6.41 -3.07
C THR A 119 -0.19 -7.35 -2.77
N PRO A 120 -0.08 -8.66 -3.07
CA PRO A 120 -0.92 -9.64 -2.40
C PRO A 120 -0.49 -9.76 -0.94
N ASN A 121 -1.43 -10.11 -0.05
CA ASN A 121 -1.11 -10.36 1.35
C ASN A 121 -0.58 -11.79 1.52
N TRP A 122 0.73 -11.94 1.68
CA TRP A 122 1.39 -13.22 1.91
C TRP A 122 1.88 -13.32 3.37
N TRP A 123 1.18 -14.09 4.19
CA TRP A 123 1.56 -14.28 5.60
C TRP A 123 1.63 -12.97 6.41
N ALA A 124 0.65 -12.09 6.25
CA ALA A 124 0.60 -10.74 6.82
C ALA A 124 1.81 -9.86 6.41
N ASP A 125 2.32 -10.09 5.20
CA ASP A 125 3.51 -9.45 4.64
C ASP A 125 3.40 -9.28 3.13
N MET A 126 4.41 -8.63 2.55
CA MET A 126 4.65 -8.56 1.12
C MET A 126 5.47 -9.76 0.65
N PRO A 127 5.34 -10.19 -0.62
CA PRO A 127 6.33 -11.05 -1.28
C PRO A 127 7.74 -10.46 -1.17
N MET A 128 8.74 -11.31 -0.91
CA MET A 128 10.10 -10.86 -0.61
C MET A 128 10.77 -10.13 -1.78
N ALA A 129 10.32 -10.35 -3.02
CA ALA A 129 10.78 -9.59 -4.19
C ALA A 129 10.44 -8.08 -4.12
N LEU A 130 9.33 -7.69 -3.46
CA LEU A 130 9.04 -6.28 -3.23
C LEU A 130 10.04 -5.62 -2.28
N TYR A 131 10.56 -6.34 -1.30
CA TYR A 131 11.65 -5.82 -0.47
C TYR A 131 12.93 -5.59 -1.28
N THR A 132 13.25 -6.46 -2.23
CA THR A 132 14.39 -6.25 -3.15
C THR A 132 14.24 -4.93 -3.88
N PHE A 133 13.06 -4.65 -4.45
CA PHE A 133 12.76 -3.39 -5.12
C PHE A 133 12.82 -2.20 -4.14
N ILE A 134 12.15 -2.30 -3.00
CA ILE A 134 12.07 -1.19 -2.03
C ILE A 134 13.45 -0.80 -1.52
N GLU A 135 14.30 -1.77 -1.21
CA GLU A 135 15.62 -1.55 -0.63
C GLU A 135 16.66 -1.06 -1.65
N SER A 136 16.39 -1.18 -2.96
CA SER A 136 17.29 -0.67 -4.01
C SER A 136 17.12 0.82 -4.32
N HIS A 137 16.11 1.49 -3.75
CA HIS A 137 15.78 2.88 -4.08
C HIS A 137 15.88 3.84 -2.90
N ASP A 138 16.15 5.11 -3.22
CA ASP A 138 16.02 6.21 -2.26
C ASP A 138 14.57 6.74 -2.25
N TRP A 139 13.95 6.67 -1.10
CA TRP A 139 12.56 7.10 -0.87
C TRP A 139 12.46 8.49 -0.23
N SER A 140 13.57 9.21 -0.09
CA SER A 140 13.59 10.55 0.51
C SER A 140 12.65 11.51 -0.22
N GLY A 141 11.78 12.17 0.52
CA GLY A 141 10.82 13.14 0.00
C GLY A 141 9.63 12.53 -0.77
N LYS A 142 9.52 11.20 -0.84
CA LYS A 142 8.41 10.54 -1.51
C LYS A 142 7.25 10.25 -0.56
N THR A 143 6.05 10.29 -1.12
CA THR A 143 4.81 9.84 -0.46
C THR A 143 4.43 8.47 -1.00
N VAL A 144 4.05 7.55 -0.12
CA VAL A 144 3.70 6.17 -0.50
C VAL A 144 2.26 5.85 -0.11
N ALA A 145 1.49 5.31 -1.05
CA ALA A 145 0.13 4.82 -0.85
C ALA A 145 0.08 3.30 -1.05
N PRO A 146 -0.03 2.49 0.01
CA PRO A 146 -0.08 1.04 -0.11
C PRO A 146 -1.46 0.55 -0.55
N PHE A 147 -1.51 -0.47 -1.44
CA PHE A 147 -2.73 -1.22 -1.70
C PHE A 147 -2.47 -2.72 -1.67
N VAL A 148 -3.43 -3.46 -1.13
CA VAL A 148 -3.28 -4.88 -0.82
C VAL A 148 -4.45 -5.66 -1.36
N THR A 149 -4.19 -6.77 -2.06
CA THR A 149 -5.23 -7.75 -2.39
C THR A 149 -5.17 -8.93 -1.43
N HIS A 150 -6.33 -9.37 -0.95
CA HIS A 150 -6.44 -10.36 0.11
C HIS A 150 -7.74 -11.19 0.02
N GLU A 151 -7.86 -12.23 0.87
CA GLU A 151 -9.09 -12.97 1.11
C GLU A 151 -9.39 -13.04 2.61
N GLY A 152 -9.60 -11.84 3.25
CA GLY A 152 -9.98 -11.70 4.65
C GLY A 152 -8.92 -11.11 5.58
N SER A 153 -7.65 -11.03 5.16
CA SER A 153 -6.56 -10.51 6.02
C SER A 153 -6.39 -8.98 5.99
N GLY A 154 -7.05 -8.28 5.06
CA GLY A 154 -6.95 -6.83 4.92
C GLY A 154 -5.51 -6.36 4.68
N LEU A 155 -5.21 -5.15 5.14
CA LEU A 155 -3.86 -4.55 5.06
C LEU A 155 -2.84 -5.27 5.95
N SER A 156 -3.28 -5.92 7.02
CA SER A 156 -2.39 -6.50 8.04
C SER A 156 -1.30 -5.52 8.49
N SER A 157 -0.05 -5.98 8.64
CA SER A 157 1.09 -5.13 9.00
C SER A 157 1.83 -4.52 7.80
N ILE A 158 1.30 -4.67 6.59
CA ILE A 158 1.99 -4.26 5.36
C ILE A 158 2.31 -2.76 5.33
N PRO A 159 1.39 -1.82 5.64
CA PRO A 159 1.72 -0.40 5.64
C PRO A 159 2.85 -0.03 6.60
N SER A 160 2.86 -0.62 7.81
CA SER A 160 3.93 -0.37 8.79
C SER A 160 5.28 -0.95 8.34
N LYS A 161 5.28 -2.07 7.61
CA LYS A 161 6.50 -2.66 7.04
C LYS A 161 7.04 -1.82 5.88
N ILE A 162 6.18 -1.33 4.99
CA ILE A 162 6.57 -0.37 3.95
C ILE A 162 7.17 0.87 4.61
N LYS A 163 6.52 1.42 5.64
CA LYS A 163 7.05 2.56 6.40
C LYS A 163 8.46 2.29 6.95
N ALA A 164 8.66 1.12 7.55
CA ALA A 164 9.95 0.75 8.13
C ALA A 164 11.05 0.62 7.05
N ALA A 165 10.71 0.08 5.88
CA ALA A 165 11.65 -0.15 4.79
C ALA A 165 11.98 1.12 4.00
N THR A 166 10.99 1.96 3.72
CA THR A 166 11.14 3.19 2.92
C THR A 166 11.50 4.42 3.74
N LYS A 167 11.01 4.49 4.99
CA LYS A 167 10.97 5.69 5.84
C LYS A 167 10.18 6.87 5.21
N ALA A 168 9.50 6.65 4.10
CA ALA A 168 8.67 7.63 3.43
C ALA A 168 7.42 8.01 4.25
N GLU A 169 6.72 9.05 3.84
CA GLU A 169 5.37 9.32 4.32
C GLU A 169 4.42 8.25 3.78
N ILE A 170 3.60 7.65 4.65
CA ILE A 170 2.65 6.61 4.25
C ILE A 170 1.24 7.13 4.39
N LEU A 171 0.51 7.12 3.28
CA LEU A 171 -0.92 7.45 3.23
C LEU A 171 -1.79 6.27 3.67
N ASP A 172 -3.07 6.52 3.86
CA ASP A 172 -4.06 5.47 4.13
C ASP A 172 -4.07 4.43 3.01
N GLY A 173 -3.99 3.16 3.39
CA GLY A 173 -3.94 2.06 2.43
C GLY A 173 -5.30 1.60 1.96
N LEU A 174 -5.35 0.98 0.77
CA LEU A 174 -6.53 0.29 0.24
C LEU A 174 -6.37 -1.22 0.40
N ALA A 175 -7.42 -1.91 0.89
CA ALA A 175 -7.48 -3.37 0.89
C ALA A 175 -8.68 -3.83 0.05
N VAL A 176 -8.43 -4.64 -0.98
CA VAL A 176 -9.46 -5.15 -1.90
C VAL A 176 -9.47 -6.67 -1.85
N TYR A 177 -10.66 -7.26 -1.77
CA TYR A 177 -10.79 -8.71 -1.91
C TYR A 177 -10.39 -9.17 -3.31
N GLY A 178 -9.60 -10.23 -3.42
CA GLY A 178 -9.18 -10.79 -4.70
C GLY A 178 -10.36 -11.28 -5.53
N HIS A 179 -11.37 -11.91 -4.91
CA HIS A 179 -12.59 -12.32 -5.60
C HIS A 179 -13.37 -11.11 -6.14
N VAL A 180 -13.35 -9.95 -5.48
CA VAL A 180 -13.96 -8.72 -5.99
C VAL A 180 -13.17 -8.21 -7.19
N ALA A 181 -11.83 -8.16 -7.10
CA ALA A 181 -10.97 -7.78 -8.22
C ALA A 181 -11.20 -8.65 -9.46
N GLN A 182 -11.49 -9.94 -9.31
CA GLN A 182 -11.73 -10.87 -10.43
C GLN A 182 -13.16 -10.84 -10.95
N ASN A 183 -14.15 -10.87 -10.06
CA ASN A 183 -15.53 -11.22 -10.40
C ASN A 183 -16.48 -10.01 -10.36
N ASP A 184 -16.07 -8.89 -9.74
CA ASP A 184 -16.84 -7.64 -9.66
C ASP A 184 -15.93 -6.42 -9.91
N ARG A 185 -15.56 -6.25 -11.18
CA ARG A 185 -14.66 -5.17 -11.63
C ARG A 185 -15.25 -3.78 -11.38
N GLU A 186 -16.55 -3.62 -11.41
CA GLU A 186 -17.21 -2.35 -11.17
C GLU A 186 -17.10 -1.97 -9.69
N GLN A 187 -17.37 -2.90 -8.77
CA GLN A 187 -17.16 -2.67 -7.35
C GLN A 187 -15.69 -2.34 -7.05
N ALA A 188 -14.76 -3.11 -7.59
CA ALA A 188 -13.32 -2.85 -7.40
C ALA A 188 -12.93 -1.44 -7.89
N LYS A 189 -13.46 -1.02 -9.04
CA LYS A 189 -13.21 0.31 -9.61
C LYS A 189 -13.79 1.42 -8.75
N GLU A 190 -14.96 1.22 -8.16
CA GLU A 190 -15.58 2.16 -7.22
C GLU A 190 -14.77 2.27 -5.92
N GLU A 191 -14.31 1.14 -5.36
CA GLU A 191 -13.45 1.14 -4.17
C GLU A 191 -12.15 1.92 -4.42
N VAL A 192 -11.50 1.71 -5.57
CA VAL A 192 -10.30 2.45 -6.00
C VAL A 192 -10.62 3.94 -6.13
N ALA A 193 -11.70 4.32 -6.83
CA ALA A 193 -12.07 5.72 -7.05
C ALA A 193 -12.35 6.45 -5.73
N ASN A 194 -13.08 5.82 -4.82
CA ASN A 194 -13.40 6.38 -3.51
C ASN A 194 -12.13 6.55 -2.65
N TRP A 195 -11.18 5.62 -2.75
CA TRP A 195 -9.91 5.71 -2.06
C TRP A 195 -9.03 6.83 -2.64
N LEU A 196 -8.86 6.89 -3.97
CA LEU A 196 -8.08 7.93 -4.64
C LEU A 196 -8.61 9.34 -4.31
N LYS A 197 -9.94 9.52 -4.32
CA LYS A 197 -10.57 10.78 -3.91
C LYS A 197 -10.22 11.17 -2.46
N LYS A 198 -10.12 10.22 -1.53
CA LYS A 198 -9.70 10.51 -0.14
C LYS A 198 -8.23 10.90 -0.06
N LEU A 199 -7.41 10.45 -1.00
CA LEU A 199 -5.99 10.80 -1.08
C LEU A 199 -5.73 12.11 -1.83
N GLY A 200 -6.76 12.76 -2.42
CA GLY A 200 -6.62 14.04 -3.14
C GLY A 200 -6.35 13.90 -4.65
N PHE A 201 -6.65 12.73 -5.25
CA PHE A 201 -6.58 12.51 -6.71
C PHE A 201 -7.90 12.80 -7.41
#